data_8347b16e16c9a4afdd399439ad93fa16
#
_entry.id   8347b16e16c9a4afdd399439ad93fa16
#
_cell.length_a   1.000
_cell.length_b   1.000
_cell.length_c   1.000
_cell.angle_alpha   90.00
_cell.angle_beta   90.00
_cell.angle_gamma   90.00
#
_symmetry.space_group_name_H-M   'P 1'
#
loop_
_entity.id
_entity.type
_entity.pdbx_description
1 polymer ?
#
loop_
_entity_poly.entity_id
_entity_poly.type
_entity_poly.pdbx_seq_one_letter_code
_entity_poly.pdbx_strand_id
1 'polypeptide(L)'
;ADFENQRKRIERERGEAYNRIVGEVGYKLLPVVDNLSRALEAERSLEASESKEFRHFLHGVELISKQLNDVLESFGIQPIVAVGERFDPHIHEAVVTEASDEYEPDMVISEMQRGYRIGARLLRPSMVKVSARTEAPDDDE
;
A
#
# COMPACT_ATOMS: atom_id res chain seq x y z
N ALA A 1 41.07 8.76 4.18
CA ALA A 1 39.88 8.69 5.06
C ALA A 1 38.84 9.74 4.68
N ASP A 2 39.27 10.99 4.39
CA ASP A 2 38.34 12.08 4.07
C ASP A 2 37.66 11.91 2.71
N PHE A 3 38.38 11.39 1.71
CA PHE A 3 37.83 11.16 0.36
C PHE A 3 36.74 10.08 0.36
N GLU A 4 36.92 9.00 1.10
CA GLU A 4 35.93 7.94 1.20
C GLU A 4 34.67 8.42 1.93
N ASN A 5 34.81 9.22 2.99
CA ASN A 5 33.71 9.78 3.72
C ASN A 5 32.91 10.77 2.86
N GLN A 6 33.59 11.60 2.08
CA GLN A 6 32.94 12.52 1.14
C GLN A 6 32.22 11.76 0.03
N ARG A 7 32.82 10.69 -0.50
CA ARG A 7 32.19 9.88 -1.54
C ARG A 7 30.93 9.21 -1.06
N LYS A 8 30.96 8.62 0.13
CA LYS A 8 29.79 8.01 0.75
C LYS A 8 28.66 9.02 1.02
N ARG A 9 29.05 10.21 1.44
CA ARG A 9 28.11 11.31 1.68
C ARG A 9 27.42 11.74 0.39
N ILE A 10 28.19 11.89 -0.70
CA ILE A 10 27.66 12.28 -2.02
C ILE A 10 26.71 11.21 -2.54
N GLU A 11 27.10 9.94 -2.44
CA GLU A 11 26.24 8.82 -2.87
C GLU A 11 24.93 8.77 -2.10
N ARG A 12 24.98 9.01 -0.80
CA ARG A 12 23.78 9.06 0.05
C ARG A 12 22.89 10.24 -0.34
N GLU A 13 23.46 11.42 -0.53
CA GLU A 13 22.71 12.61 -0.93
C GLU A 13 22.09 12.45 -2.32
N ARG A 14 22.73 11.76 -3.24
CA ARG A 14 22.17 11.42 -4.55
C ARG A 14 20.97 10.47 -4.42
N GLY A 15 21.10 9.45 -3.58
CA GLY A 15 20.01 8.52 -3.32
C GLY A 15 18.80 9.20 -2.71
N GLU A 16 19.02 10.08 -1.73
CA GLU A 16 17.96 10.85 -1.09
C GLU A 16 17.31 11.83 -2.08
N ALA A 17 18.09 12.48 -2.94
CA ALA A 17 17.59 13.38 -3.98
C ALA A 17 16.74 12.60 -5.00
N TYR A 18 17.23 11.45 -5.44
CA TYR A 18 16.49 10.57 -6.34
C TYR A 18 15.14 10.18 -5.72
N ASN A 19 15.15 9.69 -4.48
CA ASN A 19 13.94 9.25 -3.80
C ASN A 19 12.94 10.41 -3.62
N ARG A 20 13.43 11.61 -3.36
CA ARG A 20 12.58 12.78 -3.23
C ARG A 20 11.92 13.16 -4.56
N ILE A 21 12.69 13.24 -5.62
CA ILE A 21 12.20 13.69 -6.94
C ILE A 21 11.30 12.64 -7.56
N VAL A 22 11.77 11.39 -7.64
CA VAL A 22 11.00 10.28 -8.21
C VAL A 22 9.78 9.98 -7.33
N GLY A 23 9.94 10.10 -6.01
CA GLY A 23 8.84 9.92 -5.07
C GLY A 23 7.73 10.95 -5.27
N GLU A 24 8.04 12.20 -5.54
CA GLU A 24 7.03 13.23 -5.83
C GLU A 24 6.24 12.92 -7.10
N VAL A 25 6.92 12.48 -8.16
CA VAL A 25 6.27 12.06 -9.39
C VAL A 25 5.40 10.83 -9.15
N GLY A 26 5.93 9.84 -8.48
CA GLY A 26 5.21 8.61 -8.12
C GLY A 26 3.98 8.88 -7.28
N TYR A 27 4.10 9.76 -6.30
CA TYR A 27 2.97 10.14 -5.45
C TYR A 27 1.79 10.68 -6.28
N LYS A 28 2.07 11.49 -7.29
CA LYS A 28 1.04 12.04 -8.20
C LYS A 28 0.38 10.98 -9.06
N LEU A 29 1.05 9.84 -9.28
CA LEU A 29 0.50 8.71 -10.03
C LEU A 29 -0.34 7.77 -9.17
N LEU A 30 -0.21 7.82 -7.85
CA LEU A 30 -0.94 6.92 -6.95
C LEU A 30 -2.47 6.99 -7.08
N PRO A 31 -3.09 8.17 -7.28
CA PRO A 31 -4.53 8.23 -7.55
C PRO A 31 -4.95 7.46 -8.79
N VAL A 32 -4.11 7.41 -9.82
CA VAL A 32 -4.37 6.63 -11.05
C VAL A 32 -4.37 5.14 -10.72
N VAL A 33 -3.38 4.69 -9.95
CA VAL A 33 -3.29 3.30 -9.48
C VAL A 33 -4.52 2.93 -8.66
N ASP A 34 -4.93 3.81 -7.74
CA ASP A 34 -6.09 3.58 -6.87
C ASP A 34 -7.40 3.48 -7.67
N ASN A 35 -7.60 4.38 -8.62
CA ASN A 35 -8.80 4.37 -9.44
C ASN A 35 -8.86 3.12 -10.32
N LEU A 36 -7.74 2.70 -10.84
CA LEU A 36 -7.65 1.48 -11.64
C LEU A 36 -7.97 0.25 -10.79
N SER A 37 -7.41 0.16 -9.58
CA SER A 37 -7.68 -0.93 -8.64
C SER A 37 -9.16 -0.95 -8.23
N ARG A 38 -9.74 0.22 -7.99
CA ARG A 38 -11.15 0.36 -7.60
C ARG A 38 -12.08 -0.07 -8.72
N ALA A 39 -11.77 0.31 -9.97
CA ALA A 39 -12.55 -0.10 -11.14
C ALA A 39 -12.51 -1.62 -11.31
N LEU A 40 -11.34 -2.23 -11.18
CA LEU A 40 -11.18 -3.68 -11.27
C LEU A 40 -11.94 -4.42 -10.19
N GLU A 41 -11.90 -3.93 -8.96
CA GLU A 41 -12.60 -4.55 -7.83
C GLU A 41 -14.13 -4.46 -7.99
N ALA A 42 -14.63 -3.31 -8.45
CA ALA A 42 -16.05 -3.14 -8.72
C ALA A 42 -16.56 -4.11 -9.78
N GLU A 43 -15.79 -4.32 -10.84
CA GLU A 43 -16.15 -5.22 -11.94
C GLU A 43 -16.02 -6.70 -11.55
N ARG A 44 -15.10 -7.05 -10.66
CA ARG A 44 -14.98 -8.43 -10.14
C ARG A 44 -16.24 -8.90 -9.42
N SER A 45 -16.93 -8.01 -8.74
CA SER A 45 -18.17 -8.34 -8.04
C SER A 45 -19.31 -8.70 -9.01
N LEU A 46 -19.22 -8.28 -10.28
CA LEU A 46 -20.19 -8.54 -11.34
C LEU A 46 -19.80 -9.70 -12.26
N GLU A 47 -18.62 -10.25 -12.10
CA GLU A 47 -17.99 -11.20 -13.02
C GLU A 47 -18.81 -12.47 -13.27
N ALA A 48 -19.60 -12.90 -12.27
CA ALA A 48 -20.41 -14.12 -12.37
C ALA A 48 -21.56 -14.05 -13.37
N SER A 49 -21.97 -12.85 -13.77
CA SER A 49 -23.10 -12.61 -14.67
C SER A 49 -22.70 -12.11 -16.07
N GLU A 50 -21.40 -11.94 -16.31
CA GLU A 50 -20.91 -11.25 -17.51
C GLU A 50 -20.48 -12.21 -18.63
N SER A 51 -20.49 -11.69 -19.85
CA SER A 51 -20.10 -12.44 -21.05
C SER A 51 -18.62 -12.78 -21.06
N LYS A 52 -18.26 -13.77 -21.90
CA LYS A 52 -16.87 -14.16 -22.12
C LYS A 52 -16.01 -13.01 -22.67
N GLU A 53 -16.59 -12.18 -23.55
CA GLU A 53 -15.92 -11.01 -24.11
C GLU A 53 -15.61 -9.98 -23.01
N PHE A 54 -16.53 -9.75 -22.09
CA PHE A 54 -16.33 -8.83 -20.97
C PHE A 54 -15.22 -9.31 -20.05
N ARG A 55 -15.20 -10.61 -19.72
CA ARG A 55 -14.13 -11.19 -18.90
C ARG A 55 -12.77 -11.08 -19.57
N HIS A 56 -12.73 -11.25 -20.89
CA HIS A 56 -11.50 -11.09 -21.65
C HIS A 56 -11.00 -9.65 -21.62
N PHE A 57 -11.91 -8.68 -21.78
CA PHE A 57 -11.62 -7.25 -21.65
C PHE A 57 -11.08 -6.93 -20.26
N LEU A 58 -11.74 -7.44 -19.23
CA LEU A 58 -11.34 -7.22 -17.84
C LEU A 58 -9.94 -7.78 -17.56
N HIS A 59 -9.63 -8.95 -18.10
CA HIS A 59 -8.30 -9.54 -18.01
C HIS A 59 -7.24 -8.62 -18.64
N GLY A 60 -7.55 -8.02 -19.78
CA GLY A 60 -6.66 -7.07 -20.43
C GLY A 60 -6.39 -5.83 -19.54
N VAL A 61 -7.41 -5.33 -18.88
CA VAL A 61 -7.27 -4.19 -17.93
C VAL A 61 -6.43 -4.60 -16.71
N GLU A 62 -6.58 -5.82 -16.22
CA GLU A 62 -5.75 -6.35 -15.12
C GLU A 62 -4.27 -6.40 -15.50
N LEU A 63 -3.96 -6.77 -16.74
CA LEU A 63 -2.58 -6.76 -17.25
C LEU A 63 -2.01 -5.35 -17.31
N ILE A 64 -2.80 -4.35 -17.70
CA ILE A 64 -2.40 -2.94 -17.70
C ILE A 64 -2.10 -2.46 -16.28
N SER A 65 -2.95 -2.82 -15.33
CA SER A 65 -2.76 -2.50 -13.91
C SER A 65 -1.45 -3.08 -13.38
N LYS A 66 -1.20 -4.34 -13.70
CA LYS A 66 0.04 -5.02 -13.33
C LYS A 66 1.25 -4.33 -13.94
N GLN A 67 1.18 -3.96 -15.22
CA GLN A 67 2.27 -3.27 -15.90
C GLN A 67 2.57 -1.93 -15.25
N LEU A 68 1.57 -1.17 -14.85
CA LEU A 68 1.76 0.10 -14.15
C LEU A 68 2.46 -0.10 -12.81
N ASN A 69 2.05 -1.11 -12.04
CA ASN A 69 2.70 -1.44 -10.78
C ASN A 69 4.15 -1.89 -10.99
N ASP A 70 4.42 -2.67 -12.04
CA ASP A 70 5.78 -3.11 -12.39
C ASP A 70 6.67 -1.92 -12.76
N VAL A 71 6.13 -0.94 -13.48
CA VAL A 71 6.86 0.30 -13.81
C VAL A 71 7.20 1.09 -12.56
N LEU A 72 6.25 1.25 -11.64
CA LEU A 72 6.50 1.92 -10.36
C LEU A 72 7.59 1.20 -9.55
N GLU A 73 7.54 -0.12 -9.53
CA GLU A 73 8.55 -0.94 -8.86
C GLU A 73 9.93 -0.76 -9.47
N SER A 74 10.01 -0.63 -10.81
CA SER A 74 11.27 -0.38 -11.51
C SER A 74 11.94 0.93 -11.10
N PHE A 75 11.17 1.91 -10.65
CA PHE A 75 11.68 3.16 -10.09
C PHE A 75 12.03 3.08 -8.60
N GLY A 76 11.78 1.94 -7.96
CA GLY A 76 12.01 1.75 -6.54
C GLY A 76 10.81 2.06 -5.66
N ILE A 77 9.65 2.32 -6.25
CA ILE A 77 8.40 2.58 -5.54
C ILE A 77 7.73 1.25 -5.23
N GLN A 78 7.67 0.91 -3.94
CA GLN A 78 7.16 -0.38 -3.49
C GLN A 78 5.92 -0.21 -2.62
N PRO A 79 4.93 -1.12 -2.76
CA PRO A 79 3.80 -1.12 -1.85
C PRO A 79 4.23 -1.54 -0.45
N ILE A 80 3.55 -1.01 0.55
CA ILE A 80 3.73 -1.40 1.94
C ILE A 80 2.89 -2.66 2.19
N VAL A 81 3.51 -3.69 2.75
CA VAL A 81 2.78 -4.89 3.18
C VAL A 81 2.04 -4.55 4.47
N ALA A 82 0.72 -4.59 4.44
CA ALA A 82 -0.10 -4.18 5.56
C ALA A 82 -0.96 -5.32 6.12
N VAL A 83 -1.74 -5.97 5.28
CA VAL A 83 -2.69 -7.02 5.72
C VAL A 83 -1.95 -8.19 6.36
N GLY A 84 -2.38 -8.58 7.55
CA GLY A 84 -1.76 -9.66 8.31
C GLY A 84 -0.57 -9.23 9.15
N GLU A 85 -0.13 -7.99 9.02
CA GLU A 85 0.98 -7.43 9.79
C GLU A 85 0.47 -6.73 11.04
N ARG A 86 1.36 -6.55 12.01
CA ARG A 86 1.07 -5.74 13.19
C ARG A 86 0.95 -4.28 12.78
N PHE A 87 -0.02 -3.58 13.35
CA PHE A 87 -0.18 -2.15 13.10
C PHE A 87 1.08 -1.38 13.51
N ASP A 88 1.60 -0.58 12.58
CA ASP A 88 2.75 0.28 12.78
C ASP A 88 2.36 1.72 12.41
N PRO A 89 2.27 2.64 13.39
CA PRO A 89 1.83 4.01 13.12
C PRO A 89 2.79 4.81 12.22
N HIS A 90 4.01 4.32 11.99
CA HIS A 90 4.97 4.96 11.08
C HIS A 90 4.62 4.77 9.61
N ILE A 91 3.95 3.67 9.28
CA ILE A 91 3.65 3.28 7.89
C ILE A 91 2.17 2.96 7.65
N HIS A 92 1.37 2.87 8.70
CA HIS A 92 -0.07 2.60 8.61
C HIS A 92 -0.87 3.72 9.26
N GLU A 93 -2.06 3.97 8.71
CA GLU A 93 -3.06 4.86 9.30
C GLU A 93 -4.32 4.04 9.58
N ALA A 94 -4.69 3.93 10.86
CA ALA A 94 -5.88 3.20 11.27
C ALA A 94 -7.11 4.09 11.06
N VAL A 95 -7.93 3.77 10.05
CA VAL A 95 -9.14 4.53 9.74
C VAL A 95 -10.39 3.86 10.27
N VAL A 96 -10.35 2.55 10.53
CA VAL A 96 -11.44 1.75 11.09
C VAL A 96 -10.85 0.79 12.11
N THR A 97 -11.54 0.66 13.22
CA THR A 97 -11.21 -0.33 14.25
C THR A 97 -12.37 -1.30 14.36
N GLU A 98 -12.08 -2.59 14.37
CA GLU A 98 -13.09 -3.64 14.47
C GLU A 98 -12.74 -4.59 15.60
N ALA A 99 -13.68 -4.80 16.52
CA ALA A 99 -13.51 -5.80 17.56
C ALA A 99 -13.55 -7.19 16.94
N SER A 100 -12.53 -7.99 17.19
CA SER A 100 -12.41 -9.33 16.63
C SER A 100 -11.74 -10.28 17.61
N ASP A 101 -12.31 -11.48 17.73
CA ASP A 101 -11.72 -12.58 18.47
C ASP A 101 -10.82 -13.45 17.59
N GLU A 102 -10.89 -13.29 16.26
CA GLU A 102 -10.13 -14.07 15.29
C GLU A 102 -8.69 -13.57 15.16
N TYR A 103 -8.46 -12.29 15.47
CA TYR A 103 -7.14 -11.64 15.36
C TYR A 103 -6.67 -11.16 16.73
N GLU A 104 -5.37 -11.20 16.93
CA GLU A 104 -4.79 -10.53 18.07
C GLU A 104 -5.04 -9.02 17.98
N PRO A 105 -5.10 -8.29 19.11
CA PRO A 105 -5.24 -6.84 19.08
C PRO A 105 -4.11 -6.16 18.29
N ASP A 106 -4.41 -5.05 17.65
CA ASP A 106 -3.48 -4.23 16.86
C ASP A 106 -2.93 -4.93 15.61
N MET A 107 -3.70 -5.85 15.04
CA MET A 107 -3.38 -6.48 13.76
C MET A 107 -4.14 -5.80 12.63
N VAL A 108 -3.49 -5.65 11.48
CA VAL A 108 -4.13 -5.13 10.27
C VAL A 108 -5.00 -6.24 9.66
N ILE A 109 -6.30 -6.00 9.63
CA ILE A 109 -7.29 -6.94 9.09
C ILE A 109 -7.47 -6.74 7.60
N SER A 110 -7.60 -5.49 7.15
CA SER A 110 -7.81 -5.14 5.75
C SER A 110 -7.18 -3.79 5.44
N GLU A 111 -7.01 -3.55 4.15
CA GLU A 111 -6.40 -2.32 3.62
C GLU A 111 -7.41 -1.61 2.74
N MET A 112 -7.73 -0.35 3.08
CA MET A 112 -8.63 0.50 2.31
C MET A 112 -7.90 1.24 1.21
N GLN A 113 -6.68 1.67 1.48
CA GLN A 113 -5.83 2.35 0.52
C GLN A 113 -4.41 1.87 0.71
N ARG A 114 -3.80 1.42 -0.38
CA ARG A 114 -2.43 0.90 -0.35
C ARG A 114 -1.43 2.02 -0.14
N GLY A 115 -0.54 1.82 0.84
CA GLY A 115 0.60 2.69 1.07
C GLY A 115 1.77 2.34 0.16
N TYR A 116 2.63 3.31 -0.08
CA TYR A 116 3.81 3.14 -0.93
C TYR A 116 5.00 3.86 -0.31
N ARG A 117 6.16 3.30 -0.58
CA ARG A 117 7.44 3.89 -0.18
C ARG A 117 8.45 3.82 -1.32
N ILE A 118 9.44 4.69 -1.28
CA ILE A 118 10.61 4.63 -2.15
C ILE A 118 11.85 4.64 -1.26
N GLY A 119 12.59 3.52 -1.22
CA GLY A 119 13.66 3.35 -0.25
C GLY A 119 13.15 3.53 1.18
N ALA A 120 13.80 4.40 1.94
CA ALA A 120 13.41 4.73 3.31
C ALA A 120 12.33 5.81 3.39
N ARG A 121 11.95 6.42 2.27
CA ARG A 121 10.99 7.52 2.22
C ARG A 121 9.58 7.01 2.06
N LEU A 122 8.72 7.38 2.98
CA LEU A 122 7.29 7.08 2.91
C LEU A 122 6.62 8.06 1.94
N LEU A 123 5.92 7.55 0.92
CA LEU A 123 5.12 8.36 0.01
C LEU A 123 3.74 8.63 0.56
N ARG A 124 3.10 7.60 1.07
CA ARG A 124 1.85 7.69 1.82
C ARG A 124 1.67 6.43 2.67
N PRO A 125 1.04 6.53 3.84
CA PRO A 125 0.77 5.35 4.66
C PRO A 125 -0.35 4.51 4.06
N SER A 126 -0.40 3.22 4.43
CA SER A 126 -1.55 2.36 4.14
C SER A 126 -2.69 2.74 5.07
N MET A 127 -3.88 2.98 4.51
CA MET A 127 -5.09 3.19 5.29
C MET A 127 -5.71 1.83 5.57
N VAL A 128 -5.81 1.49 6.84
CA VAL A 128 -6.08 0.12 7.27
C VAL A 128 -7.22 0.04 8.29
N LYS A 129 -7.82 -1.15 8.34
CA LYS A 129 -8.69 -1.57 9.42
C LYS A 129 -7.85 -2.41 10.37
N VAL A 130 -7.89 -2.08 11.66
CA VAL A 130 -7.17 -2.81 12.70
C VAL A 130 -8.13 -3.53 13.63
N SER A 131 -7.65 -4.65 14.18
CA SER A 131 -8.38 -5.38 15.21
C SER A 131 -8.26 -4.66 16.55
N ALA A 132 -9.38 -4.53 17.24
CA ALA A 132 -9.42 -4.09 18.61
C ALA A 132 -9.64 -5.29 19.51
N ARG A 133 -9.18 -5.18 20.75
CA ARG A 133 -9.53 -6.15 21.76
C ARG A 133 -11.03 -6.09 21.99
N THR A 134 -11.71 -7.24 21.91
CA THR A 134 -13.09 -7.34 22.43
C THR A 134 -13.01 -7.05 23.92
N GLU A 135 -13.67 -5.99 24.37
CA GLU A 135 -13.79 -5.73 25.78
C GLU A 135 -14.51 -6.94 26.41
N ALA A 136 -13.77 -7.64 27.26
CA ALA A 136 -14.43 -8.55 28.17
C ALA A 136 -15.50 -7.74 28.92
N PRO A 137 -16.74 -8.21 29.07
CA PRO A 137 -17.71 -7.51 29.89
C PRO A 137 -17.06 -7.23 31.22
N ASP A 138 -17.05 -5.97 31.62
CA ASP A 138 -16.57 -5.58 32.93
C ASP A 138 -17.34 -6.41 33.96
N ASP A 139 -16.66 -7.37 34.55
CA ASP A 139 -17.13 -7.99 35.79
C ASP A 139 -16.96 -6.94 36.91
N ASP A 140 -17.62 -5.84 36.78
CA ASP A 140 -17.81 -4.94 37.88
C ASP A 140 -18.95 -5.44 38.73
N GLU A 141 -18.55 -6.18 39.72
CA GLU A 141 -19.32 -6.22 40.95
C GLU A 141 -18.79 -5.17 41.92
#